data_5d7ad050e2fc852c6d54c0b384c3b4dc
#
_entry.id   5d7ad050e2fc852c6d54c0b384c3b4dc
#
_cell.length_a   1.000
_cell.length_b   1.000
_cell.length_c   1.000
_cell.angle_alpha   90.00
_cell.angle_beta   90.00
_cell.angle_gamma   90.00
#
_symmetry.space_group_name_H-M   'P 1'
#
loop_
_entity.id
_entity.type
_entity.pdbx_description
1 polymer ?
#
loop_
_entity_poly.entity_id
_entity_poly.type
_entity_poly.pdbx_seq_one_letter_code
_entity_poly.pdbx_strand_id
1 'polypeptide(L)'
;MAPQKLGADYPTAWARRYPARLVRAVLTDNVTRPAVHLLASPQVRGDEHLALVDPPAIFVANHTSHLDTPLLVSVLPVGMRHRTVVAGAADYFFDRRWKAHLWALVLGAVPIERQRVSRRSADTTADLLGDGYNLVIFPEGGRTSDGWQQPFRAGAAYLSVRTGRPVVPVHLSGTGRLLPKDGARLRRSPTTVTFGTPMAPRPDEDARRFATRIEAAVSALAVEDTTDWWHSRRHLAAGTAVARAGGPDAAPWRRAWAKPPPVDRRDDPERWAVEER
;
A
#
# COMPACT_ATOMS: atom_id res chain seq x y z
N MET A 1 -16.68 -11.28 33.01
CA MET A 1 -16.31 -10.52 31.79
C MET A 1 -15.77 -11.51 30.78
N ALA A 2 -16.44 -11.66 29.63
CA ALA A 2 -15.93 -12.51 28.55
C ALA A 2 -14.52 -12.04 28.13
N PRO A 3 -13.56 -12.95 27.85
CA PRO A 3 -12.23 -12.56 27.41
C PRO A 3 -12.36 -11.76 26.12
N GLN A 4 -11.92 -10.52 26.13
CA GLN A 4 -11.93 -9.70 24.92
C GLN A 4 -10.97 -10.32 23.91
N LYS A 5 -11.49 -10.61 22.73
CA LYS A 5 -10.78 -11.21 21.62
C LYS A 5 -9.64 -10.27 21.17
N LEU A 6 -8.46 -10.82 20.93
CA LEU A 6 -7.29 -10.14 20.34
C LEU A 6 -7.02 -10.67 18.93
N GLY A 7 -6.06 -10.09 18.25
CA GLY A 7 -5.72 -10.50 16.90
C GLY A 7 -6.78 -10.09 15.87
N ALA A 8 -7.10 -10.97 14.94
CA ALA A 8 -8.08 -10.73 13.88
C ALA A 8 -9.51 -10.49 14.39
N ASP A 9 -9.82 -10.96 15.57
CA ASP A 9 -11.14 -10.84 16.19
C ASP A 9 -11.34 -9.56 17.02
N TYR A 10 -10.34 -8.68 17.10
CA TYR A 10 -10.43 -7.46 17.88
C TYR A 10 -11.48 -6.50 17.32
N PRO A 11 -12.47 -6.06 18.14
CA PRO A 11 -13.52 -5.18 17.66
C PRO A 11 -13.02 -3.75 17.52
N THR A 12 -12.94 -3.24 16.28
CA THR A 12 -12.50 -1.87 15.96
C THR A 12 -13.64 -0.88 15.68
N ALA A 13 -14.90 -1.34 15.69
CA ALA A 13 -16.07 -0.51 15.35
C ALA A 13 -16.18 0.76 16.23
N TRP A 14 -15.79 0.69 17.51
CA TRP A 14 -15.82 1.81 18.43
C TRP A 14 -14.95 2.98 17.96
N ALA A 15 -13.81 2.70 17.31
CA ALA A 15 -12.88 3.74 16.83
C ALA A 15 -13.43 4.55 15.66
N ARG A 16 -14.52 4.11 15.01
CA ARG A 16 -15.21 4.80 13.93
C ARG A 16 -16.46 5.55 14.40
N ARG A 17 -16.88 5.34 15.65
CA ARG A 17 -18.01 6.07 16.25
C ARG A 17 -17.57 7.45 16.76
N TYR A 18 -18.50 8.37 16.83
CA TYR A 18 -18.31 9.59 17.61
C TYR A 18 -18.30 9.22 19.11
N PRO A 19 -17.39 9.73 19.97
CA PRO A 19 -16.41 10.81 19.71
C PRO A 19 -15.02 10.33 19.23
N ALA A 20 -14.72 9.02 19.21
CA ALA A 20 -13.40 8.50 18.86
C ALA A 20 -12.92 8.99 17.46
N ARG A 21 -13.85 9.06 16.50
CA ARG A 21 -13.57 9.60 15.16
C ARG A 21 -13.11 11.05 15.21
N LEU A 22 -13.74 11.88 16.08
CA LEU A 22 -13.36 13.28 16.25
C LEU A 22 -11.97 13.40 16.88
N VAL A 23 -11.70 12.62 17.94
CA VAL A 23 -10.36 12.55 18.56
C VAL A 23 -9.30 12.17 17.52
N ARG A 24 -9.56 11.16 16.69
CA ARG A 24 -8.63 10.77 15.61
C ARG A 24 -8.42 11.92 14.62
N ALA A 25 -9.46 12.61 14.18
CA ALA A 25 -9.34 13.73 13.25
C ALA A 25 -8.46 14.85 13.84
N VAL A 26 -8.69 15.22 15.09
CA VAL A 26 -7.89 16.23 15.81
C VAL A 26 -6.42 15.79 15.93
N LEU A 27 -6.18 14.53 16.36
CA LEU A 27 -4.82 13.99 16.46
C LEU A 27 -4.12 13.93 15.10
N THR A 28 -4.85 13.54 14.05
CA THR A 28 -4.28 13.45 12.71
C THR A 28 -3.89 14.82 12.20
N ASP A 29 -4.76 15.81 12.29
CA ASP A 29 -4.53 17.13 11.69
C ASP A 29 -3.59 18.02 12.51
N ASN A 30 -3.61 17.92 13.84
CA ASN A 30 -2.84 18.83 14.70
C ASN A 30 -1.56 18.19 15.28
N VAL A 31 -1.41 16.87 15.23
CA VAL A 31 -0.22 16.18 15.77
C VAL A 31 0.47 15.36 14.69
N THR A 32 -0.22 14.35 14.13
CA THR A 32 0.44 13.38 13.23
C THR A 32 0.89 14.07 11.94
N ARG A 33 0.02 14.84 11.30
CA ARG A 33 0.32 15.50 10.03
C ARG A 33 1.47 16.52 10.17
N PRO A 34 1.46 17.50 11.11
CA PRO A 34 2.60 18.39 11.30
C PRO A 34 3.90 17.67 11.61
N ALA A 35 3.86 16.64 12.49
CA ALA A 35 5.06 15.86 12.83
C ALA A 35 5.62 15.12 11.60
N VAL A 36 4.76 14.47 10.81
CA VAL A 36 5.16 13.78 9.58
C VAL A 36 5.72 14.77 8.56
N HIS A 37 5.06 15.92 8.36
CA HIS A 37 5.54 16.93 7.41
C HIS A 37 6.90 17.53 7.83
N LEU A 38 7.12 17.71 9.13
CA LEU A 38 8.40 18.19 9.66
C LEU A 38 9.53 17.17 9.47
N LEU A 39 9.23 15.88 9.62
CA LEU A 39 10.21 14.79 9.53
C LEU A 39 10.46 14.34 8.09
N ALA A 40 9.40 14.24 7.31
CA ALA A 40 9.40 13.62 6.00
C ALA A 40 9.44 14.61 4.84
N SER A 41 9.11 15.91 5.08
CA SER A 41 9.02 16.94 4.02
C SER A 41 8.41 16.38 2.73
N PRO A 42 7.16 15.85 2.76
CA PRO A 42 6.61 15.06 1.68
C PRO A 42 6.39 15.90 0.43
N GLN A 43 6.89 15.40 -0.70
CA GLN A 43 6.51 15.86 -2.03
C GLN A 43 5.39 14.96 -2.54
N VAL A 44 4.28 15.56 -2.96
CA VAL A 44 3.13 14.85 -3.53
C VAL A 44 3.15 15.02 -5.03
N ARG A 45 2.94 13.93 -5.77
CA ARG A 45 2.85 13.88 -7.23
C ARG A 45 1.61 13.09 -7.63
N GLY A 46 0.98 13.45 -8.73
CA GLY A 46 -0.20 12.75 -9.24
C GLY A 46 -1.44 12.92 -8.36
N ASP A 47 -1.49 13.94 -7.50
CA ASP A 47 -2.64 14.23 -6.65
C ASP A 47 -3.88 14.63 -7.47
N GLU A 48 -3.70 15.11 -8.70
CA GLU A 48 -4.78 15.31 -9.67
C GLU A 48 -5.58 14.03 -9.95
N HIS A 49 -4.95 12.86 -9.85
CA HIS A 49 -5.64 11.58 -10.02
C HIS A 49 -6.68 11.33 -8.92
N LEU A 50 -6.52 11.94 -7.75
CA LEU A 50 -7.50 11.80 -6.66
C LEU A 50 -8.82 12.48 -6.98
N ALA A 51 -8.81 13.49 -7.84
CA ALA A 51 -10.05 14.13 -8.33
C ALA A 51 -10.86 13.22 -9.26
N LEU A 52 -10.23 12.19 -9.84
CA LEU A 52 -10.90 11.20 -10.69
C LEU A 52 -11.55 10.07 -9.89
N VAL A 53 -11.38 10.06 -8.57
CA VAL A 53 -11.86 9.01 -7.68
C VAL A 53 -13.18 9.43 -7.05
N ASP A 54 -14.23 8.64 -7.29
CA ASP A 54 -15.44 8.70 -6.48
C ASP A 54 -15.24 7.84 -5.22
N PRO A 55 -15.07 8.45 -4.03
CA PRO A 55 -14.83 7.69 -2.80
C PRO A 55 -16.02 6.78 -2.47
N PRO A 56 -15.75 5.64 -1.83
CA PRO A 56 -14.49 5.18 -1.30
C PRO A 56 -13.61 4.47 -2.33
N ALA A 57 -12.29 4.51 -2.08
CA ALA A 57 -11.27 3.84 -2.88
C ALA A 57 -10.34 2.98 -2.02
N ILE A 58 -9.63 2.07 -2.69
CA ILE A 58 -8.60 1.22 -2.10
C ILE A 58 -7.23 1.77 -2.50
N PHE A 59 -6.50 2.38 -1.57
CA PHE A 59 -5.14 2.85 -1.79
C PHE A 59 -4.16 1.70 -1.58
N VAL A 60 -3.43 1.35 -2.62
CA VAL A 60 -2.47 0.23 -2.62
C VAL A 60 -1.06 0.77 -2.75
N ALA A 61 -0.23 0.56 -1.73
CA ALA A 61 1.11 1.12 -1.66
C ALA A 61 2.18 0.07 -1.37
N ASN A 62 3.44 0.34 -1.77
CA ASN A 62 4.61 -0.37 -1.29
C ASN A 62 4.86 -0.09 0.21
N HIS A 63 5.60 -0.97 0.90
CA HIS A 63 5.77 -0.88 2.36
C HIS A 63 7.22 -1.09 2.80
N THR A 64 7.88 0.00 3.19
CA THR A 64 9.29 0.00 3.60
C THR A 64 9.49 0.46 5.05
N SER A 65 8.57 1.29 5.58
CA SER A 65 8.70 1.92 6.89
C SER A 65 7.39 1.91 7.68
N HIS A 66 7.47 1.97 9.00
CA HIS A 66 6.30 2.25 9.85
C HIS A 66 5.66 3.61 9.59
N LEU A 67 6.42 4.54 9.00
CA LEU A 67 5.96 5.88 8.68
C LEU A 67 5.19 5.95 7.36
N ASP A 68 5.14 4.86 6.57
CA ASP A 68 4.38 4.82 5.32
C ASP A 68 2.90 5.13 5.52
N THR A 69 2.31 4.51 6.53
CA THR A 69 0.88 4.71 6.85
C THR A 69 0.55 6.15 7.25
N PRO A 70 1.18 6.73 8.29
CA PRO A 70 0.88 8.12 8.66
C PRO A 70 1.28 9.11 7.56
N LEU A 71 2.32 8.84 6.77
CA LEU A 71 2.71 9.66 5.63
C LEU A 71 1.59 9.68 4.58
N LEU A 72 1.17 8.49 4.10
CA LEU A 72 0.12 8.40 3.09
C LEU A 72 -1.18 9.06 3.56
N VAL A 73 -1.63 8.76 4.78
CA VAL A 73 -2.85 9.38 5.33
C VAL A 73 -2.71 10.90 5.45
N SER A 74 -1.54 11.43 5.82
CA SER A 74 -1.32 12.87 6.02
C SER A 74 -1.44 13.70 4.75
N VAL A 75 -1.14 13.13 3.59
CA VAL A 75 -1.18 13.82 2.29
C VAL A 75 -2.52 13.69 1.57
N LEU A 76 -3.42 12.80 2.01
CA LEU A 76 -4.75 12.70 1.43
C LEU A 76 -5.55 13.98 1.66
N PRO A 77 -6.43 14.36 0.71
CA PRO A 77 -7.42 15.41 0.91
C PRO A 77 -8.25 15.20 2.19
N VAL A 78 -8.66 16.28 2.84
CA VAL A 78 -9.34 16.22 4.16
C VAL A 78 -10.57 15.32 4.15
N GLY A 79 -11.38 15.36 3.10
CA GLY A 79 -12.58 14.54 2.95
C GLY A 79 -12.28 13.04 2.87
N MET A 80 -11.18 12.66 2.22
CA MET A 80 -10.71 11.27 2.15
C MET A 80 -10.00 10.86 3.45
N ARG A 81 -9.09 11.72 3.97
CA ARG A 81 -8.25 11.44 5.14
C ARG A 81 -9.06 11.01 6.37
N HIS A 82 -10.12 11.75 6.71
CA HIS A 82 -10.95 11.46 7.89
C HIS A 82 -11.87 10.24 7.71
N ARG A 83 -12.02 9.77 6.48
CA ARG A 83 -12.75 8.56 6.12
C ARG A 83 -11.83 7.45 5.60
N THR A 84 -10.60 7.42 6.07
CA THR A 84 -9.63 6.37 5.73
C THR A 84 -9.41 5.44 6.90
N VAL A 85 -9.43 4.15 6.63
CA VAL A 85 -9.03 3.06 7.52
C VAL A 85 -7.83 2.33 6.93
N VAL A 86 -7.05 1.70 7.80
CA VAL A 86 -5.79 1.04 7.41
C VAL A 86 -5.88 -0.44 7.71
N ALA A 87 -5.58 -1.26 6.72
CA ALA A 87 -5.44 -2.70 6.89
C ALA A 87 -4.20 -3.02 7.72
N GLY A 88 -4.40 -3.31 9.01
CA GLY A 88 -3.33 -3.59 9.96
C GLY A 88 -3.16 -5.09 10.20
N ALA A 89 -1.91 -5.54 10.22
CA ALA A 89 -1.58 -6.93 10.50
C ALA A 89 -2.03 -7.34 11.91
N ALA A 90 -2.94 -8.29 12.00
CA ALA A 90 -3.56 -8.72 13.24
C ALA A 90 -2.56 -9.25 14.27
N ASP A 91 -1.55 -9.97 13.82
CA ASP A 91 -0.49 -10.55 14.62
C ASP A 91 0.51 -9.53 15.16
N TYR A 92 0.55 -8.32 14.61
CA TYR A 92 1.50 -7.28 15.03
C TYR A 92 0.85 -6.11 15.76
N PHE A 93 -0.24 -5.57 15.23
CA PHE A 93 -0.91 -4.39 15.76
C PHE A 93 -1.94 -4.72 16.85
N PHE A 94 -2.42 -5.96 16.87
CA PHE A 94 -3.50 -6.40 17.75
C PHE A 94 -3.08 -7.55 18.68
N ASP A 95 -1.76 -7.73 18.91
CA ASP A 95 -1.18 -8.71 19.81
C ASP A 95 -1.43 -8.38 21.31
N ARG A 96 -1.57 -7.08 21.62
CA ARG A 96 -1.83 -6.56 22.98
C ARG A 96 -2.96 -5.54 22.97
N ARG A 97 -3.77 -5.53 24.01
CA ARG A 97 -4.95 -4.67 24.13
C ARG A 97 -4.63 -3.18 23.95
N TRP A 98 -3.60 -2.68 24.65
CA TRP A 98 -3.24 -1.26 24.57
C TRP A 98 -2.76 -0.86 23.17
N LYS A 99 -2.00 -1.72 22.48
CA LYS A 99 -1.59 -1.49 21.09
C LYS A 99 -2.81 -1.47 20.16
N ALA A 100 -3.70 -2.47 20.32
CA ALA A 100 -4.92 -2.56 19.51
C ALA A 100 -5.78 -1.30 19.64
N HIS A 101 -5.97 -0.80 20.88
CA HIS A 101 -6.67 0.47 21.12
C HIS A 101 -5.95 1.64 20.49
N LEU A 102 -4.64 1.76 20.70
CA LEU A 102 -3.85 2.88 20.17
C LEU A 102 -3.92 2.93 18.64
N TRP A 103 -3.65 1.82 17.96
CA TRP A 103 -3.63 1.79 16.51
C TRP A 103 -5.02 1.92 15.88
N ALA A 104 -6.04 1.33 16.49
CA ALA A 104 -7.43 1.55 16.06
C ALA A 104 -7.85 3.02 16.20
N LEU A 105 -7.44 3.69 17.28
CA LEU A 105 -7.76 5.11 17.52
C LEU A 105 -6.96 6.02 16.59
N VAL A 106 -5.64 5.89 16.54
CA VAL A 106 -4.74 6.85 15.86
C VAL A 106 -4.77 6.67 14.35
N LEU A 107 -4.69 5.44 13.85
CA LEU A 107 -4.61 5.15 12.41
C LEU A 107 -5.94 4.65 11.81
N GLY A 108 -6.97 4.43 12.64
CA GLY A 108 -8.16 3.72 12.16
C GLY A 108 -7.85 2.29 11.72
N ALA A 109 -6.83 1.66 12.34
CA ALA A 109 -6.39 0.32 11.94
C ALA A 109 -7.49 -0.72 12.14
N VAL A 110 -7.65 -1.58 11.12
CA VAL A 110 -8.58 -2.71 11.12
C VAL A 110 -7.76 -3.99 11.00
N PRO A 111 -7.98 -4.99 11.88
CA PRO A 111 -7.18 -6.19 11.86
C PRO A 111 -7.46 -7.03 10.62
N ILE A 112 -6.40 -7.38 9.90
CA ILE A 112 -6.44 -8.35 8.81
C ILE A 112 -5.39 -9.44 9.00
N GLU A 113 -5.72 -10.66 8.60
CA GLU A 113 -4.78 -11.77 8.59
C GLU A 113 -3.87 -11.69 7.36
N ARG A 114 -2.55 -11.71 7.59
CA ARG A 114 -1.57 -11.62 6.51
C ARG A 114 -1.36 -12.91 5.72
N GLN A 115 -1.48 -14.06 6.39
CA GLN A 115 -1.13 -15.36 5.79
C GLN A 115 -2.30 -15.98 5.02
N ARG A 116 -3.51 -15.81 5.49
CA ARG A 116 -4.74 -16.25 4.82
C ARG A 116 -5.75 -15.11 4.90
N VAL A 117 -6.26 -14.69 3.75
CA VAL A 117 -7.41 -13.78 3.74
C VAL A 117 -8.60 -14.60 4.26
N SER A 118 -8.92 -14.43 5.55
CA SER A 118 -10.13 -15.05 6.08
C SER A 118 -11.35 -14.38 5.46
N ARG A 119 -12.40 -15.15 5.20
CA ARG A 119 -13.68 -14.60 4.71
C ARG A 119 -14.14 -13.44 5.59
N ARG A 120 -13.99 -13.58 6.91
CA ARG A 120 -14.37 -12.56 7.88
C ARG A 120 -13.61 -11.24 7.72
N SER A 121 -12.28 -11.29 7.53
CA SER A 121 -11.48 -10.08 7.27
C SER A 121 -11.90 -9.41 5.95
N ALA A 122 -12.19 -10.21 4.93
CA ALA A 122 -12.69 -9.71 3.65
C ALA A 122 -14.09 -9.10 3.77
N ASP A 123 -14.98 -9.73 4.53
CA ASP A 123 -16.34 -9.21 4.79
C ASP A 123 -16.26 -7.88 5.55
N THR A 124 -15.52 -7.82 6.65
CA THR A 124 -15.35 -6.59 7.43
C THR A 124 -14.80 -5.44 6.59
N THR A 125 -13.82 -5.70 5.72
CA THR A 125 -13.24 -4.65 4.86
C THR A 125 -14.18 -4.25 3.73
N ALA A 126 -14.96 -5.18 3.18
CA ALA A 126 -15.98 -4.89 2.18
C ALA A 126 -17.11 -4.02 2.78
N ASP A 127 -17.56 -4.34 3.99
CA ASP A 127 -18.56 -3.54 4.71
C ASP A 127 -18.06 -2.11 4.95
N LEU A 128 -16.78 -1.93 5.33
CA LEU A 128 -16.19 -0.60 5.50
C LEU A 128 -16.15 0.21 4.21
N LEU A 129 -15.82 -0.42 3.09
CA LEU A 129 -15.93 0.21 1.78
C LEU A 129 -17.38 0.56 1.44
N GLY A 130 -18.34 -0.31 1.80
CA GLY A 130 -19.77 -0.03 1.69
C GLY A 130 -20.21 1.18 2.53
N ASP A 131 -19.68 1.33 3.74
CA ASP A 131 -19.94 2.43 4.66
C ASP A 131 -19.26 3.75 4.25
N GLY A 132 -18.56 3.80 3.10
CA GLY A 132 -17.91 4.98 2.56
C GLY A 132 -16.53 5.27 3.15
N TYR A 133 -15.85 4.27 3.73
CA TYR A 133 -14.47 4.41 4.19
C TYR A 133 -13.49 3.99 3.10
N ASN A 134 -12.50 4.84 2.81
CA ASN A 134 -11.33 4.46 2.03
C ASN A 134 -10.49 3.43 2.80
N LEU A 135 -9.82 2.56 2.07
CA LEU A 135 -8.96 1.53 2.64
C LEU A 135 -7.51 1.74 2.17
N VAL A 136 -6.57 1.85 3.10
CA VAL A 136 -5.13 1.74 2.80
C VAL A 136 -4.69 0.31 3.05
N ILE A 137 -4.05 -0.30 2.07
CA ILE A 137 -3.53 -1.66 2.16
C ILE A 137 -2.12 -1.75 1.55
N PHE A 138 -1.24 -2.48 2.24
CA PHE A 138 0.10 -2.81 1.79
C PHE A 138 0.13 -4.29 1.37
N PRO A 139 -0.01 -4.60 0.08
CA PRO A 139 -0.24 -5.98 -0.38
C PRO A 139 0.98 -6.88 -0.27
N GLU A 140 2.15 -6.34 0.00
CA GLU A 140 3.37 -7.08 0.30
C GLU A 140 3.22 -7.97 1.55
N GLY A 141 2.29 -7.62 2.45
CA GLY A 141 2.02 -8.37 3.68
C GLY A 141 3.07 -8.18 4.78
N GLY A 142 4.03 -7.30 4.58
CA GLY A 142 5.03 -6.92 5.56
C GLY A 142 6.02 -5.92 4.99
N ARG A 143 6.77 -5.24 5.87
CA ARG A 143 7.84 -4.33 5.46
C ARG A 143 9.03 -5.13 4.92
N THR A 144 9.65 -4.63 3.87
CA THR A 144 10.88 -5.22 3.34
C THR A 144 12.08 -4.87 4.23
N SER A 145 13.01 -5.79 4.40
CA SER A 145 14.26 -5.54 5.13
C SER A 145 15.35 -4.97 4.22
N ASP A 146 15.31 -5.34 2.95
CA ASP A 146 16.25 -4.96 1.91
C ASP A 146 15.73 -3.78 1.06
N GLY A 147 14.49 -3.33 1.32
CA GLY A 147 13.80 -2.25 0.63
C GLY A 147 13.33 -2.59 -0.79
N TRP A 148 13.50 -3.85 -1.23
CA TRP A 148 12.94 -4.29 -2.51
C TRP A 148 11.47 -4.62 -2.37
N GLN A 149 10.66 -4.11 -3.30
CA GLN A 149 9.23 -4.42 -3.35
C GLN A 149 9.02 -5.94 -3.40
N GLN A 150 8.18 -6.45 -2.51
CA GLN A 150 7.78 -7.85 -2.50
C GLN A 150 6.58 -8.09 -3.43
N PRO A 151 6.36 -9.33 -3.91
CA PRO A 151 5.18 -9.65 -4.71
C PRO A 151 3.89 -9.27 -4.01
N PHE A 152 2.96 -8.67 -4.76
CA PHE A 152 1.68 -8.27 -4.23
C PHE A 152 0.73 -9.46 -4.08
N ARG A 153 0.10 -9.53 -2.92
CA ARG A 153 -0.99 -10.48 -2.66
C ARG A 153 -2.29 -9.97 -3.24
N ALA A 154 -3.15 -10.88 -3.65
CA ALA A 154 -4.40 -10.56 -4.35
C ALA A 154 -5.50 -9.92 -3.46
N GLY A 155 -5.25 -9.66 -2.16
CA GLY A 155 -6.28 -9.19 -1.24
C GLY A 155 -6.93 -7.87 -1.64
N ALA A 156 -6.15 -6.87 -2.05
CA ALA A 156 -6.66 -5.58 -2.52
C ALA A 156 -7.48 -5.73 -3.82
N ALA A 157 -6.95 -6.51 -4.78
CA ALA A 157 -7.64 -6.79 -6.03
C ALA A 157 -8.96 -7.55 -5.80
N TYR A 158 -8.95 -8.54 -4.91
CA TYR A 158 -10.16 -9.27 -4.53
C TYR A 158 -11.23 -8.34 -3.95
N LEU A 159 -10.85 -7.42 -3.06
CA LEU A 159 -11.78 -6.44 -2.50
C LEU A 159 -12.35 -5.53 -3.59
N SER A 160 -11.53 -5.06 -4.51
CA SER A 160 -11.99 -4.23 -5.62
C SER A 160 -12.97 -4.98 -6.53
N VAL A 161 -12.65 -6.21 -6.94
CA VAL A 161 -13.57 -7.06 -7.74
C VAL A 161 -14.90 -7.28 -7.01
N ARG A 162 -14.84 -7.55 -5.70
CA ARG A 162 -16.05 -7.82 -4.90
C ARG A 162 -16.92 -6.61 -4.66
N THR A 163 -16.32 -5.43 -4.47
CA THR A 163 -17.03 -4.21 -4.05
C THR A 163 -17.26 -3.22 -5.18
N GLY A 164 -16.65 -3.43 -6.34
CA GLY A 164 -16.66 -2.48 -7.46
C GLY A 164 -15.88 -1.20 -7.18
N ARG A 165 -15.13 -1.11 -6.05
CA ARG A 165 -14.41 0.11 -5.70
C ARG A 165 -13.08 0.19 -6.42
N PRO A 166 -12.69 1.39 -6.89
CA PRO A 166 -11.43 1.56 -7.62
C PRO A 166 -10.22 1.37 -6.71
N VAL A 167 -9.13 0.92 -7.31
CA VAL A 167 -7.80 0.88 -6.68
C VAL A 167 -7.00 2.08 -7.16
N VAL A 168 -6.41 2.81 -6.21
CA VAL A 168 -5.43 3.88 -6.49
C VAL A 168 -4.05 3.32 -6.16
N PRO A 169 -3.19 3.06 -7.17
CA PRO A 169 -1.81 2.67 -6.92
C PRO A 169 -1.02 3.86 -6.38
N VAL A 170 -0.21 3.60 -5.36
CA VAL A 170 0.61 4.62 -4.70
C VAL A 170 2.05 4.13 -4.57
N HIS A 171 3.01 4.98 -4.88
CA HIS A 171 4.41 4.72 -4.59
C HIS A 171 4.92 5.65 -3.49
N LEU A 172 5.56 5.06 -2.47
CA LEU A 172 6.18 5.76 -1.35
C LEU A 172 7.70 5.62 -1.45
N SER A 173 8.39 6.75 -1.55
CA SER A 173 9.85 6.81 -1.67
C SER A 173 10.46 7.57 -0.48
N GLY A 174 11.66 7.16 -0.07
CA GLY A 174 12.44 7.83 0.98
C GLY A 174 12.08 7.47 2.43
N THR A 175 10.97 6.77 2.68
CA THR A 175 10.51 6.45 4.04
C THR A 175 11.43 5.47 4.78
N GLY A 176 12.11 4.59 4.05
CA GLY A 176 13.13 3.70 4.63
C GLY A 176 14.32 4.45 5.26
N ARG A 177 14.62 5.67 4.80
CA ARG A 177 15.64 6.55 5.40
C ARG A 177 15.16 7.21 6.68
N LEU A 178 13.87 7.54 6.77
CA LEU A 178 13.27 8.13 7.96
C LEU A 178 13.32 7.19 9.15
N LEU A 179 12.84 5.97 8.97
CA LEU A 179 12.82 4.94 9.98
C LEU A 179 13.00 3.56 9.31
N PRO A 180 14.25 3.07 9.19
CA PRO A 180 14.52 1.74 8.66
C PRO A 180 13.79 0.65 9.47
N LYS A 181 13.51 -0.50 8.84
CA LYS A 181 12.81 -1.62 9.49
C LYS A 181 13.44 -2.04 10.82
N ASP A 182 14.78 -2.11 10.85
CA ASP A 182 15.59 -2.53 11.99
C ASP A 182 16.29 -1.34 12.68
N GLY A 183 15.92 -0.11 12.30
CA GLY A 183 16.53 1.11 12.79
C GLY A 183 15.89 1.63 14.08
N ALA A 184 16.75 1.91 15.07
CA ALA A 184 16.31 2.49 16.35
C ALA A 184 16.16 4.02 16.30
N ARG A 185 16.64 4.69 15.26
CA ARG A 185 16.69 6.17 15.20
C ARG A 185 15.86 6.73 14.07
N LEU A 186 14.92 7.57 14.43
CA LEU A 186 14.18 8.43 13.51
C LEU A 186 15.12 9.52 12.95
N ARG A 187 15.13 9.70 11.63
CA ARG A 187 15.93 10.72 10.94
C ARG A 187 15.04 11.58 10.07
N ARG A 188 15.37 12.84 9.89
CA ARG A 188 14.71 13.67 8.87
C ARG A 188 15.20 13.25 7.49
N SER A 189 14.28 13.04 6.57
CA SER A 189 14.58 12.74 5.17
C SER A 189 13.42 13.15 4.28
N PRO A 190 13.68 13.77 3.13
CA PRO A 190 12.61 14.05 2.18
C PRO A 190 12.01 12.74 1.67
N THR A 191 10.71 12.79 1.42
CA THR A 191 9.94 11.66 0.89
C THR A 191 9.11 12.09 -0.30
N THR A 192 8.78 11.14 -1.17
CA THR A 192 7.83 11.38 -2.25
C THR A 192 6.65 10.44 -2.11
N VAL A 193 5.45 10.95 -2.32
CA VAL A 193 4.21 10.18 -2.42
C VAL A 193 3.65 10.40 -3.81
N THR A 194 3.66 9.36 -4.65
CA THR A 194 3.17 9.44 -6.02
C THR A 194 1.89 8.64 -6.16
N PHE A 195 0.80 9.31 -6.54
CA PHE A 195 -0.49 8.68 -6.83
C PHE A 195 -0.57 8.35 -8.32
N GLY A 196 -0.92 7.11 -8.64
CA GLY A 196 -1.18 6.69 -10.01
C GLY A 196 -2.65 6.82 -10.40
N THR A 197 -2.92 6.63 -11.68
CA THR A 197 -4.27 6.64 -12.22
C THR A 197 -5.14 5.57 -11.54
N PRO A 198 -6.36 5.89 -11.10
CA PRO A 198 -7.28 4.92 -10.53
C PRO A 198 -7.54 3.77 -11.49
N MET A 199 -7.61 2.56 -10.95
CA MET A 199 -7.78 1.32 -11.71
C MET A 199 -9.02 0.57 -11.25
N ALA A 200 -9.75 0.01 -12.20
CA ALA A 200 -10.81 -0.96 -11.94
C ALA A 200 -10.45 -2.30 -12.60
N PRO A 201 -11.01 -3.43 -12.09
CA PRO A 201 -10.90 -4.70 -12.78
C PRO A 201 -11.54 -4.61 -14.16
N ARG A 202 -10.94 -5.27 -15.15
CA ARG A 202 -11.53 -5.41 -16.50
C ARG A 202 -12.66 -6.44 -16.48
N PRO A 203 -13.57 -6.43 -17.45
CA PRO A 203 -14.50 -7.53 -17.64
C PRO A 203 -13.73 -8.86 -17.66
N ASP A 204 -14.21 -9.86 -16.92
CA ASP A 204 -13.63 -11.21 -16.81
C ASP A 204 -12.19 -11.28 -16.24
N GLU A 205 -11.69 -10.19 -15.66
CA GLU A 205 -10.39 -10.18 -14.99
C GLU A 205 -10.51 -10.73 -13.57
N ASP A 206 -9.81 -11.84 -13.31
CA ASP A 206 -9.74 -12.39 -11.96
C ASP A 206 -8.86 -11.53 -11.02
N ALA A 207 -9.01 -11.76 -9.72
CA ALA A 207 -8.29 -10.99 -8.71
C ALA A 207 -6.75 -11.17 -8.78
N ARG A 208 -6.25 -12.28 -9.32
CA ARG A 208 -4.80 -12.52 -9.44
C ARG A 208 -4.22 -11.69 -10.57
N ARG A 209 -4.85 -11.70 -11.75
CA ARG A 209 -4.45 -10.89 -12.90
C ARG A 209 -4.53 -9.41 -12.56
N PHE A 210 -5.60 -9.00 -11.88
CA PHE A 210 -5.74 -7.62 -11.43
C PHE A 210 -4.66 -7.23 -10.42
N ALA A 211 -4.30 -8.10 -9.46
CA ALA A 211 -3.20 -7.86 -8.53
C ALA A 211 -1.85 -7.66 -9.24
N THR A 212 -1.56 -8.48 -10.25
CA THR A 212 -0.35 -8.32 -11.09
C THR A 212 -0.34 -6.97 -11.80
N ARG A 213 -1.49 -6.52 -12.31
CA ARG A 213 -1.61 -5.22 -12.96
C ARG A 213 -1.45 -4.05 -11.98
N ILE A 214 -1.97 -4.18 -10.77
CA ILE A 214 -1.76 -3.20 -9.67
C ILE A 214 -0.27 -3.15 -9.30
N GLU A 215 0.38 -4.30 -9.13
CA GLU A 215 1.82 -4.38 -8.84
C GLU A 215 2.65 -3.70 -9.93
N ALA A 216 2.35 -3.96 -11.19
CA ALA A 216 3.01 -3.31 -12.31
C ALA A 216 2.82 -1.78 -12.30
N ALA A 217 1.62 -1.30 -11.94
CA ALA A 217 1.34 0.13 -11.83
C ALA A 217 2.15 0.79 -10.72
N VAL A 218 2.21 0.19 -9.51
CA VAL A 218 3.05 0.71 -8.40
C VAL A 218 4.53 0.67 -8.77
N SER A 219 5.00 -0.39 -9.44
CA SER A 219 6.38 -0.50 -9.91
C SER A 219 6.72 0.55 -10.97
N ALA A 220 5.78 0.90 -11.84
CA ALA A 220 5.97 1.95 -12.84
C ALA A 220 6.13 3.34 -12.19
N LEU A 221 5.35 3.64 -11.14
CA LEU A 221 5.52 4.87 -10.36
C LEU A 221 6.90 4.93 -9.69
N ALA A 222 7.43 3.79 -9.23
CA ALA A 222 8.76 3.72 -8.66
C ALA A 222 9.86 4.00 -9.70
N VAL A 223 9.69 3.53 -10.94
CA VAL A 223 10.61 3.83 -12.05
C VAL A 223 10.52 5.30 -12.44
N GLU A 224 9.31 5.85 -12.50
CA GLU A 224 9.09 7.27 -12.78
C GLU A 224 9.77 8.18 -11.76
N ASP A 225 9.80 7.80 -10.48
CA ASP A 225 10.50 8.55 -9.43
C ASP A 225 12.04 8.55 -9.63
N THR A 226 12.59 7.54 -10.30
CA THR A 226 14.05 7.36 -10.50
C THR A 226 14.56 7.70 -11.90
N THR A 227 13.67 7.82 -12.89
CA THR A 227 14.03 8.07 -14.30
C THR A 227 13.25 9.26 -14.86
N ASP A 228 12.29 8.97 -15.73
CA ASP A 228 11.35 9.94 -16.29
C ASP A 228 10.03 9.23 -16.66
N TRP A 229 8.99 10.04 -16.82
CA TRP A 229 7.66 9.59 -17.17
C TRP A 229 7.61 8.80 -18.49
N TRP A 230 8.37 9.24 -19.53
CA TRP A 230 8.38 8.58 -20.83
C TRP A 230 8.99 7.18 -20.77
N HIS A 231 10.08 7.02 -20.01
CA HIS A 231 10.75 5.75 -19.83
C HIS A 231 9.84 4.75 -19.11
N SER A 232 9.22 5.20 -18.02
CA SER A 232 8.26 4.40 -17.25
C SER A 232 7.07 3.94 -18.10
N ARG A 233 6.46 4.85 -18.89
CA ARG A 233 5.30 4.54 -19.76
C ARG A 233 5.66 3.60 -20.90
N ARG A 234 6.86 3.72 -21.46
CA ARG A 234 7.34 2.84 -22.51
C ARG A 234 7.47 1.40 -22.04
N HIS A 235 8.01 1.19 -20.84
CA HIS A 235 8.09 -0.13 -20.22
C HIS A 235 6.70 -0.74 -19.96
N LEU A 236 5.77 0.06 -19.47
CA LEU A 236 4.38 -0.39 -19.29
C LEU A 236 3.71 -0.80 -20.60
N ALA A 237 3.89 -0.02 -21.64
CA ALA A 237 3.30 -0.28 -22.97
C ALA A 237 3.92 -1.51 -23.64
N ALA A 238 5.21 -1.76 -23.42
CA ALA A 238 5.93 -2.90 -23.96
C ALA A 238 5.61 -4.22 -23.22
N GLY A 239 4.85 -4.18 -22.12
CA GLY A 239 4.59 -5.36 -21.28
C GLY A 239 5.87 -5.95 -20.67
N THR A 240 7.01 -5.26 -20.82
CA THR A 240 8.23 -5.63 -20.15
C THR A 240 8.01 -5.44 -18.66
N ALA A 241 8.06 -6.55 -17.91
CA ALA A 241 8.00 -6.49 -16.46
C ALA A 241 9.06 -5.49 -16.01
N VAL A 242 8.58 -4.33 -15.50
CA VAL A 242 9.47 -3.39 -14.84
C VAL A 242 10.11 -4.21 -13.73
N ALA A 243 11.39 -4.51 -13.86
CA ALA A 243 12.14 -5.24 -12.85
C ALA A 243 11.80 -4.55 -11.53
N ARG A 244 11.31 -5.31 -10.53
CA ARG A 244 10.80 -4.80 -9.25
C ARG A 244 11.58 -3.57 -8.83
N ALA A 245 11.04 -2.42 -9.19
CA ALA A 245 11.67 -1.14 -8.96
C ALA A 245 11.31 -0.75 -7.55
N GLY A 246 12.24 -0.52 -6.74
CA GLY A 246 12.03 -0.14 -5.35
C GLY A 246 12.96 -0.93 -4.48
N GLY A 247 14.21 -0.85 -4.82
CA GLY A 247 15.25 -1.06 -3.83
C GLY A 247 15.30 0.17 -2.96
N PRO A 248 15.87 0.06 -1.76
CA PRO A 248 16.19 1.20 -0.95
C PRO A 248 17.10 2.11 -1.79
N ASP A 249 17.49 3.20 -1.19
CA ASP A 249 18.67 3.98 -1.54
C ASP A 249 19.96 3.12 -1.57
N ALA A 250 19.81 1.89 -2.01
CA ALA A 250 20.91 1.03 -2.35
C ALA A 250 21.64 1.71 -3.51
N ALA A 251 22.91 1.99 -3.30
CA ALA A 251 23.78 2.59 -4.28
C ALA A 251 23.51 1.99 -5.68
N PRO A 252 23.54 2.79 -6.76
CA PRO A 252 23.19 2.34 -8.12
C PRO A 252 23.86 1.02 -8.54
N TRP A 253 25.06 0.74 -8.00
CA TRP A 253 25.78 -0.50 -8.23
C TRP A 253 25.09 -1.75 -7.66
N ARG A 254 24.36 -1.65 -6.53
CA ARG A 254 23.59 -2.79 -6.00
C ARG A 254 22.42 -3.15 -6.88
N ARG A 255 21.80 -2.16 -7.53
CA ARG A 255 20.72 -2.41 -8.52
C ARG A 255 21.25 -3.11 -9.76
N ALA A 256 22.46 -2.73 -10.23
CA ALA A 256 23.11 -3.37 -11.37
C ALA A 256 23.51 -4.83 -11.11
N TRP A 257 23.68 -5.20 -9.84
CA TRP A 257 24.06 -6.57 -9.42
C TRP A 257 22.88 -7.42 -8.95
N ALA A 258 21.69 -6.83 -8.76
CA ALA A 258 20.48 -7.60 -8.53
C ALA A 258 20.19 -8.42 -9.80
N LYS A 259 20.51 -9.71 -9.76
CA LYS A 259 20.17 -10.63 -10.86
C LYS A 259 18.66 -10.51 -11.10
N PRO A 260 18.20 -10.32 -12.34
CA PRO A 260 16.80 -10.47 -12.65
C PRO A 260 16.34 -11.85 -12.15
N PRO A 261 15.10 -11.99 -11.67
CA PRO A 261 14.58 -13.28 -11.31
C PRO A 261 14.80 -14.22 -12.50
N PRO A 262 15.12 -15.51 -12.26
CA PRO A 262 15.28 -16.44 -13.35
C PRO A 262 14.00 -16.40 -14.20
N VAL A 263 14.14 -15.98 -15.44
CA VAL A 263 13.08 -16.09 -16.42
C VAL A 263 12.78 -17.58 -16.49
N ASP A 264 11.54 -17.96 -16.17
CA ASP A 264 11.14 -19.37 -16.40
C ASP A 264 11.20 -19.60 -17.89
N ARG A 265 12.27 -20.29 -18.32
CA ARG A 265 12.57 -20.53 -19.73
C ARG A 265 11.53 -21.42 -20.42
N ARG A 266 10.46 -21.82 -19.70
CA ARG A 266 9.34 -22.59 -20.25
C ARG A 266 8.40 -21.73 -21.09
N ASP A 267 8.39 -20.42 -20.89
CA ASP A 267 7.49 -19.49 -21.57
C ASP A 267 8.21 -18.63 -22.63
N ASP A 268 9.40 -19.03 -23.09
CA ASP A 268 10.10 -18.33 -24.18
C ASP A 268 9.59 -18.83 -25.54
N PRO A 269 8.75 -18.04 -26.25
CA PRO A 269 8.20 -18.44 -27.54
C PRO A 269 9.26 -18.55 -28.66
N GLU A 270 10.45 -17.98 -28.47
CA GLU A 270 11.53 -18.07 -29.46
C GLU A 270 12.29 -19.40 -29.45
N ARG A 271 12.12 -20.21 -28.39
CA ARG A 271 12.80 -21.50 -28.28
C ARG A 271 12.34 -22.52 -29.33
N TRP A 272 11.12 -22.38 -29.84
CA TRP A 272 10.53 -23.28 -30.82
C TRP A 272 10.86 -22.89 -32.27
N ALA A 273 11.40 -21.69 -32.51
CA ALA A 273 11.71 -21.23 -33.86
C ALA A 273 13.08 -21.71 -34.40
N VAL A 274 13.89 -22.37 -33.57
CA VAL A 274 15.28 -22.77 -33.94
C VAL A 274 15.39 -24.27 -34.33
N GLU A 275 14.37 -25.09 -34.08
CA GLU A 275 14.42 -26.50 -34.40
C GLU A 275 13.83 -26.90 -35.79
N GLU A 276 13.40 -25.93 -36.60
CA GLU A 276 12.87 -26.16 -37.96
C GLU A 276 13.82 -25.68 -39.08
N ARG A 277 15.14 -25.74 -38.87
CA ARG A 277 16.09 -25.56 -40.00
C ARG A 277 17.12 -26.70 -40.06
#